data_0335ada13361083b02c26cef43e19f37
#
_entry.id   0335ada13361083b02c26cef43e19f37
#
_cell.length_a   1.000
_cell.length_b   1.000
_cell.length_c   1.000
_cell.angle_alpha   90.00
_cell.angle_beta   90.00
_cell.angle_gamma   90.00
#
_symmetry.space_group_name_H-M   'P 1'
#
loop_
_entity.id
_entity.type
_entity.pdbx_description
1 polymer ?
#
loop_
_entity_poly.entity_id
_entity_poly.type
_entity_poly.pdbx_seq_one_letter_code
_entity_poly.pdbx_strand_id
1 'polypeptide(L)'
;VHKAFHQINERGFVGLFKSYKEPYRDGEQLRDFVYVKDVVKAMILMLKNSDPSYCGVYNLGTGKARSFLDLVKAVFYALEREPKVEFIDMPDSIRNQYQYFTEAKMDKFHAFLPEFKFSSLEEGVHDYVSHHLSQADSYYS
;
A
#
# COMPACT_ATOMS: atom_id res chain seq x y z
N VAL A 1 -3.18 3.36 -4.56
CA VAL A 1 -3.09 4.83 -4.54
C VAL A 1 -3.51 5.40 -5.89
N HIS A 2 -2.79 5.10 -7.00
CA HIS A 2 -3.03 5.66 -8.33
C HIS A 2 -4.51 5.60 -8.78
N LYS A 3 -5.15 4.41 -8.77
CA LYS A 3 -6.57 4.28 -9.12
C LYS A 3 -7.50 5.13 -8.24
N ALA A 4 -7.25 5.19 -6.94
CA ALA A 4 -8.05 6.00 -6.02
C ALA A 4 -7.91 7.49 -6.34
N PHE A 5 -6.70 7.97 -6.59
CA PHE A 5 -6.43 9.35 -7.00
C PHE A 5 -7.26 9.76 -8.24
N HIS A 6 -7.26 8.94 -9.29
CA HIS A 6 -8.04 9.22 -10.50
C HIS A 6 -9.55 9.19 -10.22
N GLN A 7 -10.06 8.18 -9.49
CA GLN A 7 -11.48 8.14 -9.15
C GLN A 7 -11.93 9.35 -8.33
N ILE A 8 -11.12 9.81 -7.39
CA ILE A 8 -11.42 11.02 -6.60
C ILE A 8 -11.49 12.26 -7.47
N ASN A 9 -10.56 12.41 -8.41
CA ASN A 9 -10.55 13.59 -9.30
C ASN A 9 -11.66 13.56 -10.34
N GLU A 10 -12.03 12.39 -10.87
CA GLU A 10 -13.05 12.23 -11.90
C GLU A 10 -14.47 12.21 -11.33
N ARG A 11 -14.67 11.54 -10.17
CA ARG A 11 -16.02 11.22 -9.65
C ARG A 11 -16.28 11.78 -8.25
N GLY A 12 -15.24 12.18 -7.53
CA GLY A 12 -15.34 12.66 -6.15
C GLY A 12 -15.48 11.55 -5.10
N PHE A 13 -15.49 10.28 -5.49
CA PHE A 13 -15.57 9.13 -4.57
C PHE A 13 -14.75 7.95 -5.08
N VAL A 14 -14.50 6.97 -4.20
CA VAL A 14 -13.79 5.72 -4.54
C VAL A 14 -14.71 4.52 -4.29
N GLY A 15 -14.79 3.62 -5.29
CA GLY A 15 -15.44 2.33 -5.16
C GLY A 15 -14.52 1.29 -4.52
N LEU A 16 -14.92 0.73 -3.38
CA LEU A 16 -14.28 -0.41 -2.73
C LEU A 16 -15.16 -1.64 -2.80
N PHE A 17 -14.55 -2.82 -2.87
CA PHE A 17 -15.31 -4.06 -2.88
C PHE A 17 -15.96 -4.34 -1.53
N LYS A 18 -17.22 -4.79 -1.58
CA LYS A 18 -17.87 -5.44 -0.46
C LYS A 18 -17.09 -6.69 -0.04
N SER A 19 -17.23 -7.06 1.22
CA SER A 19 -16.68 -8.31 1.74
C SER A 19 -17.67 -9.46 1.55
N TYR A 20 -17.14 -10.63 1.20
CA TYR A 20 -17.89 -11.91 1.12
C TYR A 20 -17.26 -12.97 2.03
N LYS A 21 -16.45 -12.53 3.00
CA LYS A 21 -15.75 -13.43 3.93
C LYS A 21 -15.62 -12.80 5.31
N GLU A 22 -16.18 -13.44 6.31
CA GLU A 22 -15.96 -13.11 7.73
C GLU A 22 -14.48 -13.32 8.14
N PRO A 23 -13.92 -12.52 9.08
CA PRO A 23 -14.56 -11.43 9.82
C PRO A 23 -14.43 -10.03 9.15
N TYR A 24 -14.02 -9.98 7.88
CA TYR A 24 -13.76 -8.72 7.17
C TYR A 24 -15.07 -8.02 6.80
N ARG A 25 -15.14 -6.72 7.11
CA ARG A 25 -16.22 -5.85 6.63
C ARG A 25 -15.88 -5.27 5.26
N ASP A 26 -16.85 -4.56 4.66
CA ASP A 26 -16.68 -3.91 3.37
C ASP A 26 -15.51 -2.91 3.39
N GLY A 27 -14.58 -3.05 2.45
CA GLY A 27 -13.36 -2.24 2.36
C GLY A 27 -12.28 -2.55 3.41
N GLU A 28 -12.52 -3.48 4.34
CA GLU A 28 -11.58 -3.85 5.41
C GLU A 28 -10.68 -5.05 5.08
N GLN A 29 -10.65 -5.48 3.82
CA GLN A 29 -9.64 -6.44 3.37
C GLN A 29 -8.25 -5.84 3.56
N LEU A 30 -7.31 -6.66 4.06
CA LEU A 30 -6.01 -6.20 4.55
C LEU A 30 -4.87 -6.50 3.56
N ARG A 31 -3.97 -5.53 3.41
CA ARG A 31 -2.73 -5.65 2.62
C ARG A 31 -1.56 -5.00 3.33
N ASP A 32 -0.41 -5.57 3.18
CA ASP A 32 0.84 -4.93 3.56
C ASP A 32 1.26 -3.98 2.43
N PHE A 33 0.89 -2.71 2.59
CA PHE A 33 1.23 -1.66 1.64
C PHE A 33 2.63 -1.13 1.94
N VAL A 34 3.55 -1.33 1.02
CA VAL A 34 4.92 -0.84 1.14
C VAL A 34 5.16 0.32 0.17
N TYR A 35 5.84 1.35 0.65
CA TYR A 35 6.17 2.50 -0.19
C TYR A 35 7.41 2.22 -1.05
N VAL A 36 7.35 2.59 -2.33
CA VAL A 36 8.41 2.26 -3.29
C VAL A 36 9.77 2.84 -2.94
N LYS A 37 9.83 4.04 -2.35
CA LYS A 37 11.12 4.64 -1.93
C LYS A 37 11.76 3.85 -0.78
N ASP A 38 10.96 3.25 0.11
CA ASP A 38 11.49 2.38 1.16
C ASP A 38 12.03 1.08 0.57
N VAL A 39 11.36 0.52 -0.44
CA VAL A 39 11.87 -0.65 -1.18
C VAL A 39 13.23 -0.34 -1.79
N VAL A 40 13.35 0.77 -2.51
CA VAL A 40 14.62 1.20 -3.12
C VAL A 40 15.70 1.44 -2.06
N LYS A 41 15.36 2.12 -0.96
CA LYS A 41 16.27 2.36 0.16
C LYS A 41 16.78 1.05 0.77
N ALA A 42 15.88 0.09 1.02
CA ALA A 42 16.24 -1.22 1.53
C ALA A 42 17.19 -1.96 0.57
N MET A 43 16.88 -1.97 -0.73
CA MET A 43 17.74 -2.60 -1.75
C MET A 43 19.15 -1.98 -1.78
N ILE A 44 19.24 -0.64 -1.72
CA ILE A 44 20.55 0.06 -1.71
C ILE A 44 21.34 -0.32 -0.45
N LEU A 45 20.70 -0.39 0.72
CA LEU A 45 21.39 -0.78 1.96
C LEU A 45 21.82 -2.24 1.92
N MET A 46 21.01 -3.14 1.35
CA MET A 46 21.38 -4.55 1.17
C MET A 46 22.57 -4.70 0.20
N LEU A 47 22.60 -3.94 -0.90
CA LEU A 47 23.69 -3.98 -1.87
C LEU A 47 25.02 -3.44 -1.30
N LYS A 48 24.97 -2.54 -0.31
CA LYS A 48 26.18 -2.01 0.35
C LYS A 48 26.77 -3.01 1.37
N ASN A 49 26.03 -4.02 1.75
CA ASN A 49 26.51 -5.04 2.67
C ASN A 49 27.12 -6.18 1.85
N SER A 50 28.43 -6.39 2.03
CA SER A 50 29.20 -7.43 1.32
C SER A 50 29.37 -8.73 2.11
N ASP A 51 28.76 -8.87 3.29
CA ASP A 51 28.87 -10.07 4.11
C ASP A 51 28.06 -11.23 3.49
N PRO A 52 28.70 -12.33 3.03
CA PRO A 52 28.02 -13.46 2.42
C PRO A 52 26.99 -14.15 3.31
N SER A 53 27.10 -14.00 4.64
CA SER A 53 26.15 -14.60 5.60
C SER A 53 24.73 -14.07 5.43
N TYR A 54 24.57 -12.89 4.84
CA TYR A 54 23.28 -12.29 4.55
C TYR A 54 22.74 -12.57 3.14
N CYS A 55 23.41 -13.42 2.35
CA CYS A 55 22.88 -13.82 1.05
C CYS A 55 21.59 -14.65 1.21
N GLY A 56 20.60 -14.41 0.34
CA GLY A 56 19.36 -15.18 0.34
C GLY A 56 18.14 -14.42 -0.07
N VAL A 57 16.98 -15.04 0.08
CA VAL A 57 15.67 -14.45 -0.20
C VAL A 57 15.13 -13.77 1.06
N TYR A 58 14.64 -12.57 0.89
CA TYR A 58 14.01 -11.75 1.93
C TYR A 58 12.60 -11.35 1.52
N ASN A 59 11.67 -11.38 2.47
CA ASN A 59 10.42 -10.66 2.31
C ASN A 59 10.69 -9.17 2.49
N LEU A 60 9.96 -8.35 1.73
CA LEU A 60 10.02 -6.90 1.85
C LEU A 60 8.60 -6.33 1.85
N GLY A 61 8.18 -5.90 3.00
CA GLY A 61 6.91 -5.26 3.32
C GLY A 61 7.09 -4.42 4.56
N THR A 62 6.03 -3.92 5.13
CA THR A 62 6.07 -3.17 6.40
C THR A 62 5.91 -4.09 7.62
N GLY A 63 5.38 -5.29 7.44
CA GLY A 63 4.96 -6.19 8.52
C GLY A 63 3.72 -5.70 9.27
N LYS A 64 2.96 -4.79 8.67
CA LYS A 64 1.74 -4.18 9.24
C LYS A 64 0.68 -4.06 8.17
N ALA A 65 -0.19 -5.06 8.08
CA ALA A 65 -1.30 -5.02 7.13
C ALA A 65 -2.29 -3.91 7.50
N ARG A 66 -2.74 -3.16 6.48
CA ARG A 66 -3.72 -2.07 6.59
C ARG A 66 -4.88 -2.32 5.63
N SER A 67 -6.04 -1.74 5.92
CA SER A 67 -7.22 -1.91 5.09
C SER A 67 -7.17 -1.08 3.80
N PHE A 68 -7.93 -1.51 2.78
CA PHE A 68 -8.15 -0.66 1.61
C PHE A 68 -8.88 0.63 1.97
N LEU A 69 -9.73 0.59 3.00
CA LEU A 69 -10.41 1.77 3.51
C LEU A 69 -9.40 2.79 4.09
N ASP A 70 -8.38 2.32 4.83
CA ASP A 70 -7.31 3.18 5.33
C ASP A 70 -6.52 3.80 4.18
N LEU A 71 -6.16 2.99 3.18
CA LEU A 71 -5.46 3.47 1.98
C LEU A 71 -6.24 4.59 1.28
N VAL A 72 -7.54 4.38 1.06
CA VAL A 72 -8.39 5.37 0.37
C VAL A 72 -8.54 6.63 1.20
N LYS A 73 -8.75 6.52 2.51
CA LYS A 73 -8.79 7.69 3.42
C LYS A 73 -7.49 8.49 3.35
N ALA A 74 -6.33 7.81 3.36
CA ALA A 74 -5.04 8.48 3.23
C ALA A 74 -4.91 9.27 1.91
N VAL A 75 -5.44 8.73 0.79
CA VAL A 75 -5.45 9.46 -0.49
C VAL A 75 -6.34 10.70 -0.44
N PHE A 76 -7.54 10.59 0.16
CA PHE A 76 -8.42 11.74 0.34
C PHE A 76 -7.76 12.83 1.18
N TYR A 77 -7.13 12.47 2.30
CA TYR A 77 -6.44 13.43 3.17
C TYR A 77 -5.23 14.08 2.48
N ALA A 78 -4.47 13.32 1.68
CA ALA A 78 -3.39 13.88 0.87
C ALA A 78 -3.87 14.87 -0.20
N LEU A 79 -5.15 14.79 -0.60
CA LEU A 79 -5.83 15.72 -1.52
C LEU A 79 -6.60 16.82 -0.78
N GLU A 80 -6.53 16.88 0.56
CA GLU A 80 -7.30 17.82 1.41
C GLU A 80 -8.81 17.73 1.16
N ARG A 81 -9.33 16.50 0.94
CA ARG A 81 -10.76 16.24 0.67
C ARG A 81 -11.35 15.30 1.73
N GLU A 82 -12.64 15.49 2.00
CA GLU A 82 -13.41 14.58 2.85
C GLU A 82 -13.60 13.21 2.19
N PRO A 83 -13.34 12.10 2.92
CA PRO A 83 -13.47 10.75 2.38
C PRO A 83 -14.91 10.42 1.95
N LYS A 84 -15.07 10.00 0.69
CA LYS A 84 -16.33 9.48 0.13
C LYS A 84 -16.06 8.11 -0.51
N VAL A 85 -16.64 7.08 0.08
CA VAL A 85 -16.45 5.69 -0.35
C VAL A 85 -17.80 5.07 -0.66
N GLU A 86 -17.88 4.37 -1.79
CA GLU A 86 -19.00 3.53 -2.16
C GLU A 86 -18.57 2.07 -2.15
N PHE A 87 -19.42 1.19 -1.63
CA PHE A 87 -19.14 -0.24 -1.63
C PHE A 87 -19.84 -0.91 -2.81
N ILE A 88 -19.03 -1.50 -3.69
CA ILE A 88 -19.47 -2.15 -4.92
C ILE A 88 -19.32 -3.67 -4.82
N ASP A 89 -20.15 -4.39 -5.55
CA ASP A 89 -20.04 -5.85 -5.58
C ASP A 89 -18.75 -6.32 -6.24
N MET A 90 -18.13 -7.33 -5.63
CA MET A 90 -16.96 -7.97 -6.20
C MET A 90 -17.38 -8.87 -7.37
N PRO A 91 -16.75 -8.75 -8.55
CA PRO A 91 -17.03 -9.64 -9.67
C PRO A 91 -16.88 -11.12 -9.28
N ASP A 92 -17.81 -11.96 -9.71
CA ASP A 92 -17.81 -13.38 -9.37
C ASP A 92 -16.54 -14.11 -9.82
N SER A 93 -15.97 -13.67 -10.95
CA SER A 93 -14.73 -14.23 -11.51
C SER A 93 -13.51 -14.14 -10.59
N ILE A 94 -13.48 -13.18 -9.67
CA ILE A 94 -12.35 -12.99 -8.76
C ILE A 94 -12.69 -13.34 -7.30
N ARG A 95 -13.97 -13.46 -6.97
CA ARG A 95 -14.44 -13.62 -5.58
C ARG A 95 -13.82 -14.81 -4.87
N ASN A 96 -13.75 -15.97 -5.55
CA ASN A 96 -13.20 -17.20 -4.96
C ASN A 96 -11.67 -17.20 -4.82
N GLN A 97 -10.98 -16.34 -5.56
CA GLN A 97 -9.51 -16.22 -5.56
C GLN A 97 -9.02 -14.98 -4.81
N TYR A 98 -9.96 -14.17 -4.29
CA TYR A 98 -9.61 -12.90 -3.66
C TYR A 98 -8.92 -13.14 -2.31
N GLN A 99 -7.72 -12.60 -2.18
CA GLN A 99 -6.98 -12.66 -0.92
C GLN A 99 -7.49 -11.59 0.03
N TYR A 100 -7.96 -11.98 1.21
CA TYR A 100 -8.49 -11.07 2.22
C TYR A 100 -7.43 -10.52 3.16
N PHE A 101 -6.28 -11.19 3.24
CA PHE A 101 -5.17 -10.80 4.09
C PHE A 101 -3.83 -11.12 3.45
N THR A 102 -2.91 -10.16 3.45
CA THR A 102 -1.49 -10.38 3.17
C THR A 102 -0.64 -9.50 4.06
N GLU A 103 0.36 -10.09 4.70
CA GLU A 103 1.34 -9.40 5.53
C GLU A 103 2.69 -10.10 5.42
N ALA A 104 3.75 -9.35 5.25
CA ALA A 104 5.10 -9.87 5.14
C ALA A 104 5.65 -10.28 6.51
N LYS A 105 6.26 -11.46 6.62
CA LYS A 105 7.08 -11.82 7.78
C LYS A 105 8.44 -11.16 7.65
N MET A 106 8.73 -10.23 8.55
CA MET A 106 9.87 -9.34 8.44
C MET A 106 11.04 -9.71 9.36
N ASP A 107 10.95 -10.80 10.13
CA ASP A 107 11.96 -11.19 11.12
C ASP A 107 13.37 -11.28 10.52
N LYS A 108 13.51 -11.97 9.37
CA LYS A 108 14.79 -12.10 8.67
C LYS A 108 15.33 -10.76 8.17
N PHE A 109 14.45 -9.88 7.66
CA PHE A 109 14.82 -8.55 7.22
C PHE A 109 15.31 -7.69 8.38
N HIS A 110 14.59 -7.68 9.50
CA HIS A 110 14.96 -6.89 10.68
C HIS A 110 16.19 -7.46 11.40
N ALA A 111 16.45 -8.77 11.34
CA ALA A 111 17.70 -9.33 11.80
C ALA A 111 18.90 -8.81 10.99
N PHE A 112 18.70 -8.54 9.70
CA PHE A 112 19.73 -7.99 8.80
C PHE A 112 19.85 -6.47 8.89
N LEU A 113 18.73 -5.74 8.92
CA LEU A 113 18.67 -4.28 8.98
C LEU A 113 17.80 -3.82 10.18
N PRO A 114 18.27 -3.97 11.43
CA PRO A 114 17.45 -3.74 12.62
C PRO A 114 16.99 -2.29 12.77
N GLU A 115 17.79 -1.33 12.29
CA GLU A 115 17.45 0.10 12.38
C GLU A 115 16.61 0.62 11.21
N PHE A 116 16.26 -0.25 10.25
CA PHE A 116 15.46 0.16 9.10
C PHE A 116 14.01 0.44 9.52
N LYS A 117 13.54 1.63 9.17
CA LYS A 117 12.15 2.03 9.42
C LYS A 117 11.45 2.27 8.09
N PHE A 118 10.30 1.64 7.94
CA PHE A 118 9.39 1.89 6.83
C PHE A 118 8.53 3.13 7.12
N SER A 119 8.23 3.88 6.08
CA SER A 119 7.23 4.94 6.14
C SER A 119 5.87 4.37 6.51
N SER A 120 5.08 5.13 7.25
CA SER A 120 3.67 4.81 7.45
C SER A 120 2.90 4.84 6.13
N LEU A 121 1.72 4.22 6.11
CA LEU A 121 0.82 4.28 4.96
C LEU A 121 0.52 5.73 4.57
N GLU A 122 0.24 6.56 5.56
CA GLU A 122 -0.12 7.96 5.40
C GLU A 122 1.03 8.78 4.82
N GLU A 123 2.25 8.61 5.35
CA GLU A 123 3.46 9.28 4.83
C GLU A 123 3.76 8.90 3.38
N GLY A 124 3.75 7.59 3.07
CA GLY A 124 4.03 7.11 1.73
C GLY A 124 2.96 7.54 0.71
N VAL A 125 1.68 7.54 1.11
CA VAL A 125 0.58 8.02 0.27
C VAL A 125 0.67 9.52 0.05
N HIS A 126 0.91 10.31 1.11
CA HIS A 126 1.03 11.75 1.02
C HIS A 126 2.18 12.15 0.07
N ASP A 127 3.36 11.57 0.24
CA ASP A 127 4.51 11.87 -0.62
C ASP A 127 4.21 11.51 -2.09
N TYR A 128 3.60 10.33 -2.34
CA TYR A 128 3.30 9.89 -3.69
C TYR A 128 2.23 10.77 -4.37
N VAL A 129 1.17 11.14 -3.65
CA VAL A 129 0.12 12.01 -4.18
C VAL A 129 0.66 13.42 -4.45
N SER A 130 1.34 14.03 -3.47
CA SER A 130 1.75 15.44 -3.54
C SER A 130 2.91 15.68 -4.51
N HIS A 131 3.90 14.77 -4.54
CA HIS A 131 5.13 14.98 -5.32
C HIS A 131 5.15 14.25 -6.66
N HIS A 132 4.21 13.31 -6.91
CA HIS A 132 4.22 12.53 -8.16
C HIS A 132 2.90 12.59 -8.91
N LEU A 133 1.74 12.36 -8.25
CA LEU A 133 0.46 12.31 -8.96
C LEU A 133 -0.15 13.69 -9.23
N SER A 134 0.09 14.67 -8.35
CA SER A 134 -0.44 16.03 -8.49
C SER A 134 0.44 16.96 -9.34
N GLN A 135 1.60 16.48 -9.81
CA GLN A 135 2.49 17.25 -10.69
C GLN A 135 1.99 17.24 -12.14
N ALA A 136 2.11 18.37 -12.85
CA ALA A 136 1.68 18.51 -14.25
C ALA A 136 2.42 17.58 -15.22
N ASP A 137 3.66 17.19 -14.89
CA ASP A 137 4.50 16.25 -15.64
C ASP A 137 4.55 14.87 -14.96
N SER A 138 3.43 14.35 -14.50
CA SER A 138 3.43 12.98 -14.02
C SER A 138 3.73 12.05 -15.21
N TYR A 139 4.85 11.33 -15.17
CA TYR A 139 5.25 10.29 -16.15
C TYR A 139 4.21 9.15 -16.30
N TYR A 140 3.02 9.34 -15.76
CA TYR A 140 1.95 8.35 -15.63
C TYR A 140 0.61 8.88 -16.15
N SER A 141 0.65 9.71 -17.18
CA SER A 141 -0.55 10.04 -17.97
C SER A 141 -0.88 8.94 -18.97
#